data_94516a946d7211ee5beb5ccfdb442c2e
#
_entry.id   94516a946d7211ee5beb5ccfdb442c2e
#
_cell.length_a   1.000
_cell.length_b   1.000
_cell.length_c   1.000
_cell.angle_alpha   90.00
_cell.angle_beta   90.00
_cell.angle_gamma   90.00
#
_symmetry.space_group_name_H-M   'P 1'
#
loop_
_entity.id
_entity.type
_entity.pdbx_description
1 polymer ?
#
loop_
_entity_poly.entity_id
_entity_poly.type
_entity_poly.pdbx_seq_one_letter_code
_entity_poly.pdbx_strand_id
1 'polypeptide(L)'
;MYKRQERIRVVWSGAEYRGRGRETNWKGRVGFGGAQIQRMEKINAWNHERKLEQYNGDTVVFDAITTGNFGGFDAWLEKSDGATIDVSTNLGVMTVPLSDIGMEDVTMDAGGLERKIRVFRLPEENPHRTITTELEIPLNATGDNPLWVCVTTEDGFQAWSSPIYAFK
;
A
#
# COMPACT_ATOMS: atom_id res chain seq x y z
N MET A 1 26.76 3.97 -16.09
CA MET A 1 26.43 3.79 -14.66
C MET A 1 24.92 3.91 -14.58
N TYR A 2 24.19 2.81 -14.45
CA TYR A 2 22.74 2.84 -14.27
C TYR A 2 22.48 3.50 -12.93
N LYS A 3 21.77 4.65 -12.91
CA LYS A 3 21.28 5.23 -11.67
C LYS A 3 20.25 4.26 -11.08
N ARG A 4 20.43 3.91 -9.84
CA ARG A 4 19.54 3.00 -9.12
C ARG A 4 18.17 3.67 -8.98
N GLN A 5 17.14 3.11 -9.58
CA GLN A 5 15.78 3.58 -9.41
C GLN A 5 15.22 3.01 -8.10
N GLU A 6 14.48 3.80 -7.37
CA GLU A 6 13.76 3.34 -6.18
C GLU A 6 12.29 3.20 -6.50
N ARG A 7 11.71 2.06 -6.13
CA ARG A 7 10.28 1.80 -6.28
C ARG A 7 9.55 2.13 -4.98
N ILE A 8 8.74 3.16 -5.01
CA ILE A 8 7.88 3.60 -3.91
C ILE A 8 6.44 3.24 -4.24
N ARG A 9 5.76 2.60 -3.29
CA ARG A 9 4.33 2.31 -3.37
C ARG A 9 3.55 3.26 -2.48
N VAL A 10 2.48 3.83 -3.03
CA VAL A 10 1.50 4.64 -2.31
C VAL A 10 0.14 3.95 -2.42
N VAL A 11 -0.47 3.65 -1.27
CA VAL A 11 -1.75 2.94 -1.21
C VAL A 11 -2.71 3.67 -0.28
N TRP A 12 -3.91 3.94 -0.76
CA TRP A 12 -5.05 4.37 0.04
C TRP A 12 -6.03 3.23 0.23
N SER A 13 -6.61 3.13 1.42
CA SER A 13 -7.47 2.00 1.79
C SER A 13 -8.53 2.39 2.81
N GLY A 14 -9.45 1.45 3.06
CA GLY A 14 -10.40 1.54 4.14
C GLY A 14 -11.76 2.09 3.74
N ALA A 15 -12.60 2.27 4.75
CA ALA A 15 -13.97 2.75 4.62
C ALA A 15 -14.32 3.74 5.73
N GLU A 16 -15.33 4.55 5.52
CA GLU A 16 -15.74 5.53 6.52
C GLU A 16 -16.38 4.85 7.74
N TYR A 17 -17.26 3.87 7.51
CA TYR A 17 -17.94 3.11 8.57
C TYR A 17 -18.36 1.72 8.07
N ARG A 18 -18.91 0.90 8.97
CA ARG A 18 -19.50 -0.41 8.59
C ARG A 18 -20.92 -0.22 8.06
N GLY A 19 -21.25 -0.93 6.97
CA GLY A 19 -22.61 -0.97 6.44
C GLY A 19 -22.72 -0.52 5.00
N ARG A 20 -23.93 -0.22 4.58
CA ARG A 20 -24.21 0.31 3.23
C ARG A 20 -23.77 1.78 3.16
N GLY A 21 -23.24 2.20 2.00
CA GLY A 21 -22.77 3.57 1.79
C GLY A 21 -21.44 3.89 2.49
N ARG A 22 -20.67 2.86 2.85
CA ARG A 22 -19.38 2.95 3.55
C ARG A 22 -18.22 3.49 2.73
N GLU A 23 -18.49 4.09 1.61
CA GLU A 23 -17.46 4.56 0.69
C GLU A 23 -16.64 5.73 1.27
N THR A 24 -15.35 5.70 1.01
CA THR A 24 -14.46 6.83 1.23
C THR A 24 -14.07 7.42 -0.12
N ASN A 25 -14.32 8.70 -0.29
CA ASN A 25 -13.87 9.45 -1.44
C ASN A 25 -12.51 10.06 -1.15
N TRP A 26 -11.51 9.63 -1.91
CA TRP A 26 -10.15 10.13 -1.87
C TRP A 26 -9.93 11.12 -3.00
N LYS A 27 -9.53 12.35 -2.66
CA LYS A 27 -9.08 13.35 -3.62
C LYS A 27 -7.77 13.92 -3.15
N GLY A 28 -6.75 13.83 -3.97
CA GLY A 28 -5.45 14.29 -3.52
C GLY A 28 -4.38 14.30 -4.58
N ARG A 29 -3.20 14.65 -4.09
CA ARG A 29 -1.96 14.61 -4.85
C ARG A 29 -0.84 14.03 -4.00
N VAL A 30 0.11 13.43 -4.69
CA VAL A 30 1.40 12.98 -4.14
C VAL A 30 2.49 13.67 -4.94
N GLY A 31 3.28 14.52 -4.28
CA GLY A 31 4.44 15.18 -4.85
C GLY A 31 5.73 14.49 -4.42
N PHE A 32 6.71 14.40 -5.30
CA PHE A 32 8.04 13.87 -5.03
C PHE A 32 9.07 15.00 -5.17
N GLY A 33 9.21 15.81 -4.10
CA GLY A 33 10.15 16.91 -4.07
C GLY A 33 11.61 16.42 -4.22
N GLY A 34 12.34 16.95 -5.19
CA GLY A 34 13.71 16.52 -5.46
C GLY A 34 13.84 15.13 -6.13
N ALA A 35 12.75 14.57 -6.64
CA ALA A 35 12.77 13.32 -7.40
C ALA A 35 11.93 13.43 -8.68
N GLN A 36 12.21 12.57 -9.66
CA GLN A 36 11.47 12.47 -10.91
C GLN A 36 10.91 11.07 -11.08
N ILE A 37 9.63 10.97 -11.44
CA ILE A 37 8.95 9.72 -11.73
C ILE A 37 9.35 9.27 -13.13
N GLN A 38 10.09 8.19 -13.24
CA GLN A 38 10.51 7.59 -14.51
C GLN A 38 9.44 6.65 -15.06
N ARG A 39 8.69 6.02 -14.18
CA ARG A 39 7.63 5.08 -14.50
C ARG A 39 6.58 5.10 -13.39
N MET A 40 5.32 4.93 -13.75
CA MET A 40 4.22 4.75 -12.82
C MET A 40 3.34 3.58 -13.24
N GLU A 41 2.94 2.75 -12.30
CA GLU A 41 1.95 1.69 -12.48
C GLU A 41 0.79 1.86 -11.50
N LYS A 42 -0.42 1.72 -12.02
CA LYS A 42 -1.65 1.85 -11.23
C LYS A 42 -1.99 0.54 -10.53
N ILE A 43 -2.47 0.63 -9.30
CA ILE A 43 -2.90 -0.50 -8.48
C ILE A 43 -4.39 -0.40 -8.25
N ASN A 44 -5.15 -1.46 -8.61
CA ASN A 44 -6.61 -1.54 -8.42
C ASN A 44 -7.38 -0.32 -8.97
N ALA A 45 -6.94 0.24 -10.08
CA ALA A 45 -7.57 1.38 -10.74
C ALA A 45 -8.67 0.89 -11.70
N TRP A 46 -9.74 0.32 -11.15
CA TRP A 46 -10.84 -0.31 -11.90
C TRP A 46 -11.73 0.70 -12.64
N ASN A 47 -11.90 1.89 -12.06
CA ASN A 47 -12.75 2.90 -12.65
C ASN A 47 -11.92 3.86 -13.49
N HIS A 48 -12.00 3.71 -14.81
CA HIS A 48 -11.27 4.54 -15.78
C HIS A 48 -11.75 5.99 -15.84
N GLU A 49 -12.93 6.30 -15.30
CA GLU A 49 -13.45 7.69 -15.24
C GLU A 49 -12.80 8.49 -14.10
N ARG A 50 -12.13 7.80 -13.17
CA ARG A 50 -11.45 8.42 -12.04
C ARG A 50 -10.00 8.71 -12.35
N LYS A 51 -9.54 9.89 -11.91
CA LYS A 51 -8.18 10.33 -12.17
C LYS A 51 -7.18 9.54 -11.35
N LEU A 52 -6.14 9.09 -12.01
CA LEU A 52 -4.87 8.68 -11.44
C LEU A 52 -3.83 8.98 -12.51
N GLU A 53 -3.23 10.15 -12.44
CA GLU A 53 -2.44 10.73 -13.52
C GLU A 53 -1.18 11.38 -12.97
N GLN A 54 -0.10 11.25 -13.73
CA GLN A 54 1.16 11.93 -13.46
C GLN A 54 1.17 13.33 -14.10
N TYR A 55 1.65 14.30 -13.33
CA TYR A 55 1.85 15.68 -13.76
C TYR A 55 3.29 16.12 -13.52
N ASN A 56 3.83 16.97 -14.41
CA ASN A 56 5.13 17.63 -14.29
C ASN A 56 6.31 16.72 -13.95
N GLY A 57 6.18 15.41 -14.14
CA GLY A 57 7.25 14.44 -13.87
C GLY A 57 7.47 14.07 -12.42
N ASP A 58 6.94 14.82 -11.47
CA ASP A 58 7.18 14.66 -10.03
C ASP A 58 5.91 14.57 -9.18
N THR A 59 4.74 14.72 -9.78
CA THR A 59 3.47 14.77 -9.06
C THR A 59 2.47 13.78 -9.64
N VAL A 60 1.73 13.09 -8.76
CA VAL A 60 0.60 12.24 -9.11
C VAL A 60 -0.67 12.83 -8.50
N VAL A 61 -1.71 13.00 -9.32
CA VAL A 61 -3.03 13.46 -8.87
C VAL A 61 -4.02 12.31 -8.97
N PHE A 62 -4.84 12.13 -7.94
CA PHE A 62 -5.80 11.05 -7.90
C PHE A 62 -7.17 11.47 -7.36
N ASP A 63 -8.19 10.78 -7.87
CA ASP A 63 -9.56 10.76 -7.38
C ASP A 63 -10.01 9.29 -7.34
N ALA A 64 -10.29 8.77 -6.16
CA ALA A 64 -10.56 7.35 -5.96
C ALA A 64 -11.66 7.12 -4.93
N ILE A 65 -12.29 5.95 -4.99
CA ILE A 65 -13.24 5.48 -3.98
C ILE A 65 -12.74 4.15 -3.42
N THR A 66 -12.79 4.03 -2.09
CA THR A 66 -12.62 2.75 -1.40
C THR A 66 -13.84 2.42 -0.57
N THR A 67 -14.14 1.14 -0.45
CA THR A 67 -15.26 0.61 0.33
C THR A 67 -14.80 -0.48 1.30
N GLY A 68 -13.58 -0.35 1.81
CA GLY A 68 -12.85 -1.37 2.58
C GLY A 68 -11.78 -2.09 1.76
N ASN A 69 -11.75 -1.88 0.44
CA ASN A 69 -10.66 -2.27 -0.45
C ASN A 69 -9.54 -1.21 -0.45
N PHE A 70 -8.59 -1.38 -1.33
CA PHE A 70 -7.50 -0.42 -1.52
C PHE A 70 -7.29 -0.12 -3.01
N GLY A 71 -6.65 1.02 -3.25
CA GLY A 71 -6.11 1.43 -4.55
C GLY A 71 -4.81 2.18 -4.34
N GLY A 72 -4.08 2.44 -5.41
CA GLY A 72 -2.80 3.12 -5.30
C GLY A 72 -2.01 3.15 -6.59
N PHE A 73 -0.72 3.38 -6.42
CA PHE A 73 0.24 3.31 -7.53
C PHE A 73 1.64 2.99 -7.03
N ASP A 74 2.44 2.47 -7.94
CA ASP A 74 3.88 2.34 -7.82
C ASP A 74 4.56 3.42 -8.65
N ALA A 75 5.57 4.06 -8.09
CA ALA A 75 6.41 5.02 -8.77
C ALA A 75 7.89 4.58 -8.70
N TRP A 76 8.53 4.50 -9.87
CA TRP A 76 9.98 4.34 -9.96
C TRP A 76 10.61 5.72 -10.05
N LEU A 77 11.44 6.04 -9.08
CA LEU A 77 11.97 7.37 -8.88
C LEU A 77 13.46 7.44 -9.21
N GLU A 78 13.86 8.50 -9.88
CA GLU A 78 15.22 8.99 -9.88
C GLU A 78 15.27 10.20 -8.93
N LYS A 79 16.01 10.09 -7.82
CA LYS A 79 16.03 11.09 -6.77
C LYS A 79 17.38 11.77 -6.62
N SER A 80 17.35 12.98 -6.09
CA SER A 80 18.48 13.69 -5.50
C SER A 80 18.54 13.53 -4.00
N ASP A 81 19.65 13.94 -3.39
CA ASP A 81 19.77 13.98 -1.94
C ASP A 81 18.73 14.95 -1.35
N GLY A 82 18.15 14.56 -0.22
CA GLY A 82 17.12 15.35 0.46
C GLY A 82 15.73 15.30 -0.19
N ALA A 83 15.50 14.36 -1.11
CA ALA A 83 14.19 14.20 -1.73
C ALA A 83 13.10 13.82 -0.71
N THR A 84 11.89 14.33 -0.89
CA THR A 84 10.72 14.12 -0.02
C THR A 84 9.53 13.55 -0.79
N ILE A 85 8.61 12.93 -0.07
CA ILE A 85 7.25 12.66 -0.54
C ILE A 85 6.27 13.52 0.24
N ASP A 86 5.40 14.20 -0.48
CA ASP A 86 4.36 15.07 0.06
C ASP A 86 3.00 14.53 -0.38
N VAL A 87 2.26 13.94 0.56
CA VAL A 87 0.89 13.47 0.34
C VAL A 87 -0.08 14.51 0.86
N SER A 88 -0.96 15.00 0.02
CA SER A 88 -2.00 15.96 0.38
C SER A 88 -3.34 15.50 -0.15
N THR A 89 -4.30 15.28 0.75
CA THR A 89 -5.63 14.79 0.43
C THR A 89 -6.70 15.60 1.13
N ASN A 90 -7.96 15.36 0.75
CA ASN A 90 -9.12 15.89 1.46
C ASN A 90 -9.27 15.35 2.89
N LEU A 91 -8.51 14.33 3.29
CA LEU A 91 -8.61 13.66 4.59
C LEU A 91 -7.36 13.83 5.46
N GLY A 92 -6.31 14.42 4.95
CA GLY A 92 -5.08 14.67 5.69
C GLY A 92 -3.88 14.97 4.79
N VAL A 93 -2.78 15.31 5.45
CA VAL A 93 -1.49 15.63 4.82
C VAL A 93 -0.37 14.89 5.52
N MET A 94 0.66 14.52 4.77
CA MET A 94 1.86 13.86 5.28
C MET A 94 3.06 14.26 4.42
N THR A 95 4.16 14.60 5.06
CA THR A 95 5.46 14.85 4.39
C THR A 95 6.51 13.98 5.03
N VAL A 96 7.26 13.24 4.24
CA VAL A 96 8.29 12.31 4.71
C VAL A 96 9.52 12.39 3.80
N PRO A 97 10.75 12.47 4.37
CA PRO A 97 11.96 12.28 3.57
C PRO A 97 11.96 10.91 2.89
N LEU A 98 12.33 10.83 1.61
CA LEU A 98 12.41 9.54 0.91
C LEU A 98 13.46 8.60 1.51
N SER A 99 14.46 9.15 2.22
CA SER A 99 15.45 8.37 2.98
C SER A 99 14.84 7.55 4.12
N ASP A 100 13.74 8.01 4.68
CA ASP A 100 13.10 7.43 5.86
C ASP A 100 12.04 6.37 5.48
N ILE A 101 11.76 6.24 4.17
CA ILE A 101 10.83 5.25 3.66
C ILE A 101 11.57 3.94 3.43
N GLY A 102 11.29 2.97 4.30
CA GLY A 102 11.76 1.58 4.21
C GLY A 102 10.70 0.64 3.62
N MET A 103 10.89 -0.65 3.88
CA MET A 103 9.92 -1.69 3.49
C MET A 103 8.72 -1.75 4.46
N GLU A 104 8.82 -1.09 5.60
CA GLU A 104 7.71 -0.93 6.54
C GLU A 104 6.84 0.27 6.14
N ASP A 105 5.55 0.17 6.46
CA ASP A 105 4.57 1.19 6.13
C ASP A 105 4.81 2.49 6.91
N VAL A 106 5.01 3.60 6.21
CA VAL A 106 4.79 4.93 6.77
C VAL A 106 3.33 5.28 6.54
N THR A 107 2.59 5.52 7.61
CA THR A 107 1.12 5.58 7.56
C THR A 107 0.60 6.96 7.91
N MET A 108 -0.31 7.48 7.10
CA MET A 108 -1.19 8.60 7.42
C MET A 108 -2.57 8.03 7.77
N ASP A 109 -2.94 8.10 9.04
CA ASP A 109 -4.28 7.72 9.51
C ASP A 109 -5.31 8.78 9.08
N ALA A 110 -6.40 8.34 8.49
CA ALA A 110 -7.53 9.16 8.09
C ALA A 110 -8.83 8.77 8.84
N GLY A 111 -8.70 8.06 9.97
CA GLY A 111 -9.80 7.60 10.80
C GLY A 111 -10.65 6.50 10.16
N GLY A 112 -11.93 6.42 10.58
CA GLY A 112 -12.86 5.43 10.04
C GLY A 112 -12.47 3.98 10.33
N LEU A 113 -12.74 3.10 9.38
CA LEU A 113 -12.37 1.69 9.44
C LEU A 113 -11.15 1.44 8.56
N GLU A 114 -9.96 1.44 9.17
CA GLU A 114 -8.69 1.24 8.47
C GLU A 114 -8.49 2.22 7.30
N ARG A 115 -9.09 3.40 7.43
CA ARG A 115 -8.97 4.45 6.42
C ARG A 115 -7.62 5.14 6.60
N LYS A 116 -6.71 4.87 5.67
CA LYS A 116 -5.32 5.32 5.75
C LYS A 116 -4.66 5.41 4.39
N ILE A 117 -3.61 6.21 4.31
CA ILE A 117 -2.63 6.15 3.23
C ILE A 117 -1.35 5.52 3.79
N ARG A 118 -0.79 4.59 3.06
CA ARG A 118 0.48 3.92 3.36
C ARG A 118 1.47 4.21 2.27
N VAL A 119 2.69 4.49 2.67
CA VAL A 119 3.82 4.70 1.76
C VAL A 119 4.95 3.78 2.20
N PHE A 120 5.49 3.01 1.30
CA PHE A 120 6.59 2.10 1.58
C PHE A 120 7.41 1.81 0.33
N ARG A 121 8.63 1.33 0.54
CA ARG A 121 9.54 0.95 -0.53
C ARG A 121 9.33 -0.51 -0.89
N LEU A 122 9.33 -0.79 -2.18
CA LEU A 122 9.40 -2.15 -2.69
C LEU A 122 10.82 -2.48 -3.16
N PRO A 123 11.24 -3.74 -3.02
CA PRO A 123 12.51 -4.18 -3.59
C PRO A 123 12.45 -4.09 -5.13
N GLU A 124 13.58 -3.78 -5.75
CA GLU A 124 13.71 -3.73 -7.21
C GLU A 124 13.45 -5.10 -7.85
N GLU A 125 13.91 -6.14 -7.16
CA GLU A 125 13.72 -7.53 -7.54
C GLU A 125 13.30 -8.32 -6.30
N ASN A 126 12.38 -9.25 -6.47
CA ASN A 126 12.05 -10.23 -5.45
C ASN A 126 12.58 -11.61 -5.90
N PRO A 127 13.83 -11.95 -5.54
CA PRO A 127 14.44 -13.22 -5.92
C PRO A 127 13.84 -14.40 -5.14
N HIS A 128 13.18 -14.13 -4.03
CA HIS A 128 12.61 -15.15 -3.16
C HIS A 128 11.30 -15.67 -3.71
N ARG A 129 11.29 -16.95 -4.08
CA ARG A 129 10.10 -17.68 -4.55
C ARG A 129 9.51 -18.58 -3.48
N THR A 130 10.21 -18.74 -2.36
CA THR A 130 9.84 -19.63 -1.28
C THR A 130 10.07 -18.94 0.05
N ILE A 131 9.10 -19.04 0.93
CA ILE A 131 9.20 -18.59 2.33
C ILE A 131 9.03 -19.82 3.21
N THR A 132 9.96 -20.02 4.14
CA THR A 132 9.84 -21.02 5.18
C THR A 132 9.88 -20.32 6.53
N THR A 133 8.88 -20.58 7.37
CA THR A 133 8.78 -20.02 8.71
C THR A 133 8.24 -21.06 9.68
N GLU A 134 8.64 -20.96 10.94
CA GLU A 134 8.11 -21.73 12.04
C GLU A 134 7.49 -20.78 13.05
N LEU A 135 6.28 -21.07 13.47
CA LEU A 135 5.53 -20.24 14.41
C LEU A 135 4.99 -21.12 15.54
N GLU A 136 5.22 -20.69 16.77
CA GLU A 136 4.54 -21.27 17.92
C GLU A 136 3.14 -20.66 18.04
N ILE A 137 2.12 -21.51 17.98
CA ILE A 137 0.72 -21.07 18.02
C ILE A 137 0.10 -21.61 19.31
N PRO A 138 -0.43 -20.74 20.19
CA PRO A 138 -1.15 -21.17 21.36
C PRO A 138 -2.46 -21.85 20.96
N LEU A 139 -2.63 -23.11 21.38
CA LEU A 139 -3.86 -23.86 21.13
C LEU A 139 -4.82 -23.73 22.32
N ASN A 140 -6.11 -23.62 22.06
CA ASN A 140 -7.14 -23.74 23.07
C ASN A 140 -7.13 -25.15 23.66
N ALA A 141 -7.34 -25.24 24.95
CA ALA A 141 -7.35 -26.53 25.68
C ALA A 141 -8.59 -27.37 25.35
N THR A 142 -9.65 -26.74 24.87
CA THR A 142 -10.92 -27.39 24.52
C THR A 142 -11.43 -26.85 23.21
N GLY A 143 -12.06 -27.73 22.42
CA GLY A 143 -12.58 -27.40 21.10
C GLY A 143 -11.56 -27.47 19.97
N ASP A 144 -12.02 -27.15 18.79
CA ASP A 144 -11.21 -27.18 17.58
C ASP A 144 -10.30 -25.94 17.50
N ASN A 145 -9.10 -26.14 16.97
CA ASN A 145 -8.15 -25.08 16.66
C ASN A 145 -7.95 -25.05 15.14
N PRO A 146 -8.84 -24.40 14.39
CA PRO A 146 -8.67 -24.28 12.94
C PRO A 146 -7.62 -23.22 12.63
N LEU A 147 -6.65 -23.57 11.80
CA LEU A 147 -5.57 -22.71 11.37
C LEU A 147 -5.62 -22.55 9.85
N TRP A 148 -5.38 -21.34 9.38
CA TRP A 148 -5.25 -21.04 7.96
C TRP A 148 -3.94 -20.31 7.70
N VAL A 149 -3.35 -20.59 6.57
CA VAL A 149 -2.26 -19.76 6.03
C VAL A 149 -2.87 -18.83 5.01
N CYS A 150 -2.63 -17.53 5.20
CA CYS A 150 -2.95 -16.52 4.20
C CYS A 150 -1.65 -15.94 3.65
N VAL A 151 -1.48 -16.00 2.35
CA VAL A 151 -0.39 -15.32 1.64
C VAL A 151 -0.97 -14.10 0.96
N THR A 152 -0.40 -12.94 1.25
CA THR A 152 -0.75 -11.70 0.55
C THR A 152 0.43 -11.30 -0.33
N THR A 153 0.19 -11.14 -1.62
CA THR A 153 1.19 -10.67 -2.58
C THR A 153 1.38 -9.15 -2.46
N GLU A 154 2.47 -8.62 -3.01
CA GLU A 154 2.79 -7.18 -2.95
C GLU A 154 1.73 -6.30 -3.62
N ASP A 155 1.01 -6.84 -4.59
CA ASP A 155 -0.10 -6.18 -5.29
C ASP A 155 -1.47 -6.39 -4.60
N GLY A 156 -1.48 -7.07 -3.43
CA GLY A 156 -2.63 -7.22 -2.56
C GLY A 156 -3.54 -8.40 -2.86
N PHE A 157 -3.19 -9.26 -3.83
CA PHE A 157 -3.93 -10.51 -4.00
C PHE A 157 -3.66 -11.46 -2.82
N GLN A 158 -4.67 -12.23 -2.47
CA GLN A 158 -4.59 -13.16 -1.35
C GLN A 158 -4.87 -14.58 -1.78
N ALA A 159 -4.11 -15.50 -1.22
CA ALA A 159 -4.34 -16.94 -1.32
C ALA A 159 -4.46 -17.53 0.08
N TRP A 160 -5.44 -18.40 0.26
CA TRP A 160 -5.73 -19.04 1.54
C TRP A 160 -5.55 -20.54 1.41
N SER A 161 -4.93 -21.17 2.40
CA SER A 161 -4.93 -22.64 2.50
C SER A 161 -6.31 -23.17 2.89
N SER A 162 -6.51 -24.46 2.73
CA SER A 162 -7.56 -25.17 3.47
C SER A 162 -7.28 -25.11 4.97
N PRO A 163 -8.30 -25.20 5.83
CA PRO A 163 -8.09 -25.23 7.27
C PRO A 163 -7.28 -26.47 7.70
N ILE A 164 -6.39 -26.25 8.62
CA ILE A 164 -5.62 -27.31 9.33
C ILE A 164 -6.18 -27.32 10.75
N TYR A 165 -6.70 -28.45 11.19
CA TYR A 165 -7.21 -28.61 12.55
C TYR A 165 -6.12 -29.18 13.45
N ALA A 166 -5.73 -28.43 14.47
CA ALA A 166 -4.81 -28.87 15.52
C ALA A 166 -5.59 -29.29 16.77
N PHE A 167 -5.25 -30.44 17.30
CA PHE A 167 -5.84 -31.00 18.54
C PHE A 167 -4.76 -31.07 19.60
N LYS A 168 -5.15 -30.82 20.85
CA LYS A 168 -4.28 -30.94 22.01
C LYS A 168 -4.51 -32.26 22.74
#